data_19ffbbd17b7714e4ed8c39dc5c96a2f6
#
_entry.id   19ffbbd17b7714e4ed8c39dc5c96a2f6
#
_cell.length_a   1.000
_cell.length_b   1.000
_cell.length_c   1.000
_cell.angle_alpha   90.00
_cell.angle_beta   90.00
_cell.angle_gamma   90.00
#
_symmetry.space_group_name_H-M   'P 1'
#
loop_
_entity.id
_entity.type
_entity.pdbx_description
1 polymer ?
#
loop_
_entity_poly.entity_id
_entity_poly.type
_entity_poly.pdbx_seq_one_letter_code
_entity_poly.pdbx_strand_id
1 'polypeptide(L)'
;DASMSTQLARSLQPETVPHQDAIFNLSRSALLIAALIQSPELLFEATEDRLHQDYRASAMKDTDALLQSLRSAGFAAVVSGAGPSVLILCSDPAQRLEVQKVVDAHQGGVWSSHMLTVDERGATVEELPALAD
;
A
#
# COMPACT_ATOMS: atom_id res chain seq x y z
N ASP A 1 14.76 -8.25 -9.38
CA ASP A 1 14.13 -8.29 -8.03
C ASP A 1 14.80 -7.27 -7.13
N ALA A 2 14.26 -6.09 -7.05
CA ALA A 2 14.71 -5.07 -6.11
C ALA A 2 14.06 -5.34 -4.74
N SER A 3 14.65 -6.21 -3.93
CA SER A 3 14.21 -6.33 -2.53
C SER A 3 14.76 -5.13 -1.75
N MET A 4 13.87 -4.32 -1.21
CA MET A 4 14.23 -3.24 -0.27
C MET A 4 14.38 -3.85 1.13
N SER A 5 15.57 -3.78 1.72
CA SER A 5 15.72 -4.17 3.12
C SER A 5 15.07 -3.12 4.04
N THR A 6 14.50 -3.57 5.15
CA THR A 6 13.94 -2.65 6.18
C THR A 6 14.99 -1.67 6.69
N GLN A 7 16.25 -2.10 6.78
CA GLN A 7 17.36 -1.23 7.21
C GLN A 7 17.61 -0.11 6.19
N LEU A 8 17.64 -0.43 4.90
CA LEU A 8 17.78 0.58 3.84
C LEU A 8 16.58 1.53 3.85
N ALA A 9 15.36 1.00 3.92
CA ALA A 9 14.15 1.84 3.96
C ALA A 9 14.16 2.82 5.13
N ARG A 10 14.70 2.43 6.28
CA ARG A 10 14.86 3.31 7.46
C ARG A 10 15.96 4.36 7.26
N SER A 11 17.08 4.01 6.65
CA SER A 11 18.19 4.96 6.43
C SER A 11 17.85 6.07 5.43
N LEU A 12 16.82 5.89 4.62
CA LEU A 12 16.32 6.91 3.69
C LEU A 12 15.37 7.93 4.35
N GLN A 13 14.96 7.69 5.59
CA GLN A 13 14.11 8.62 6.32
C GLN A 13 14.95 9.78 6.89
N PRO A 14 14.47 11.03 6.79
CA PRO A 14 15.15 12.17 7.40
C PRO A 14 15.04 12.10 8.94
N GLU A 15 16.04 12.64 9.64
CA GLU A 15 16.01 12.75 11.11
C GLU A 15 14.91 13.71 11.60
N THR A 16 14.56 14.70 10.79
CA THR A 16 13.52 15.70 11.10
C THR A 16 12.64 15.92 9.88
N VAL A 17 11.38 16.24 10.13
CA VAL A 17 10.39 16.57 9.08
C VAL A 17 9.75 17.92 9.37
N PRO A 18 9.22 18.61 8.35
CA PRO A 18 8.43 19.81 8.56
C PRO A 18 7.23 19.54 9.48
N HIS A 19 6.98 20.43 10.45
CA HIS A 19 5.87 20.28 11.38
C HIS A 19 4.51 20.14 10.67
N GLN A 20 4.32 20.83 9.55
CA GLN A 20 3.11 20.75 8.74
C GLN A 20 2.90 19.34 8.14
N ASP A 21 3.96 18.66 7.73
CA ASP A 21 3.88 17.32 7.19
C ASP A 21 3.56 16.29 8.28
N ALA A 22 4.09 16.50 9.49
CA ALA A 22 3.72 15.69 10.66
C ALA A 22 2.23 15.83 10.99
N ILE A 23 1.69 17.05 11.04
CA ILE A 23 0.25 17.31 11.24
C ILE A 23 -0.57 16.68 10.13
N PHE A 24 -0.14 16.82 8.88
CA PHE A 24 -0.81 16.22 7.73
C PHE A 24 -0.94 14.69 7.90
N ASN A 25 0.16 13.98 8.16
CA ASN A 25 0.12 12.53 8.34
C ASN A 25 -0.69 12.08 9.57
N LEU A 26 -0.67 12.83 10.66
CA LEU A 26 -1.56 12.55 11.80
C LEU A 26 -3.03 12.62 11.40
N SER A 27 -3.42 13.63 10.62
CA SER A 27 -4.81 13.75 10.12
C SER A 27 -5.18 12.58 9.20
N ARG A 28 -4.26 12.14 8.33
CA ARG A 28 -4.47 10.98 7.43
C ARG A 28 -4.60 9.68 8.21
N SER A 29 -3.79 9.49 9.25
CA SER A 29 -3.89 8.30 10.11
C SER A 29 -5.24 8.21 10.83
N ALA A 30 -5.76 9.33 11.32
CA ALA A 30 -7.08 9.38 11.94
C ALA A 30 -8.20 9.13 10.91
N LEU A 31 -8.09 9.74 9.72
CA LEU A 31 -9.04 9.58 8.63
C LEU A 31 -9.09 8.13 8.12
N LEU A 32 -7.95 7.44 8.09
CA LEU A 32 -7.85 6.06 7.62
C LEU A 32 -8.71 5.11 8.45
N ILE A 33 -8.80 5.31 9.76
CA ILE A 33 -9.67 4.50 10.62
C ILE A 33 -11.13 4.65 10.20
N ALA A 34 -11.59 5.89 10.00
CA ALA A 34 -12.96 6.15 9.54
C ALA A 34 -13.20 5.57 8.12
N ALA A 35 -12.22 5.75 7.23
CA ALA A 35 -12.30 5.24 5.86
C ALA A 35 -12.42 3.71 5.80
N LEU A 36 -11.69 2.98 6.64
CA LEU A 36 -11.72 1.52 6.67
C LEU A 36 -12.99 0.95 7.32
N ILE A 37 -13.60 1.67 8.28
CA ILE A 37 -14.74 1.16 9.06
C ILE A 37 -16.08 1.56 8.43
N GLN A 38 -16.20 2.79 7.94
CA GLN A 38 -17.52 3.35 7.60
C GLN A 38 -17.58 4.24 6.35
N SER A 39 -16.46 4.74 5.85
CA SER A 39 -16.40 5.75 4.78
C SER A 39 -15.36 5.43 3.72
N PRO A 40 -15.51 4.32 2.98
CA PRO A 40 -14.50 3.85 2.02
C PRO A 40 -14.21 4.85 0.89
N GLU A 41 -15.09 5.78 0.62
CA GLU A 41 -14.88 6.88 -0.32
C GLU A 41 -13.71 7.80 0.09
N LEU A 42 -13.33 7.81 1.35
CA LEU A 42 -12.22 8.60 1.88
C LEU A 42 -10.86 7.87 1.80
N LEU A 43 -10.80 6.62 1.33
CA LEU A 43 -9.57 5.83 1.27
C LEU A 43 -8.46 6.52 0.48
N PHE A 44 -8.80 7.17 -0.64
CA PHE A 44 -7.83 7.86 -1.46
C PHE A 44 -7.11 8.97 -0.70
N GLU A 45 -7.86 9.83 -0.02
CA GLU A 45 -7.30 10.92 0.79
C GLU A 45 -6.61 10.39 2.05
N ALA A 46 -7.20 9.38 2.71
CA ALA A 46 -6.69 8.80 3.93
C ALA A 46 -5.34 8.08 3.76
N THR A 47 -5.01 7.68 2.53
CA THR A 47 -3.76 7.01 2.18
C THR A 47 -2.69 7.94 1.62
N GLU A 48 -2.89 9.26 1.68
CA GLU A 48 -1.83 10.21 1.36
C GLU A 48 -0.74 10.19 2.44
N ASP A 49 0.52 10.34 2.00
CA ASP A 49 1.67 10.29 2.88
C ASP A 49 2.71 11.35 2.49
N ARG A 50 3.28 12.02 3.49
CA ARG A 50 4.36 13.00 3.34
C ARG A 50 5.59 12.67 4.16
N LEU A 51 5.56 11.52 4.88
CA LEU A 51 6.63 11.18 5.82
C LEU A 51 7.46 9.96 5.40
N HIS A 52 7.00 9.14 4.44
CA HIS A 52 7.65 7.86 4.17
C HIS A 52 7.90 7.58 2.69
N GLN A 53 6.86 7.64 1.84
CA GLN A 53 6.91 7.09 0.48
C GLN A 53 7.86 7.88 -0.42
N ASP A 54 7.76 9.20 -0.41
CA ASP A 54 8.58 10.08 -1.25
C ASP A 54 10.07 9.98 -0.93
N TYR A 55 10.43 9.86 0.35
CA TYR A 55 11.84 9.69 0.75
C TYR A 55 12.45 8.37 0.25
N ARG A 56 11.63 7.36 0.00
CA ARG A 56 12.06 6.04 -0.50
C ARG A 56 11.97 5.90 -2.02
N ALA A 57 11.27 6.80 -2.70
CA ALA A 57 10.99 6.73 -4.13
C ALA A 57 12.25 6.53 -4.98
N SER A 58 13.35 7.22 -4.67
CA SER A 58 14.61 7.13 -5.41
C SER A 58 15.25 5.74 -5.37
N ALA A 59 14.98 4.96 -4.32
CA ALA A 59 15.53 3.61 -4.14
C ALA A 59 14.64 2.51 -4.72
N MET A 60 13.41 2.84 -5.16
CA MET A 60 12.45 1.90 -5.75
C MET A 60 11.65 2.57 -6.89
N LYS A 61 12.37 2.98 -7.93
CA LYS A 61 11.83 3.81 -9.02
C LYS A 61 10.64 3.18 -9.75
N ASP A 62 10.67 1.87 -10.00
CA ASP A 62 9.57 1.16 -10.67
C ASP A 62 8.33 1.13 -9.78
N THR A 63 8.52 0.95 -8.46
CA THR A 63 7.44 0.99 -7.47
C THR A 63 6.82 2.39 -7.41
N ASP A 64 7.64 3.43 -7.36
CA ASP A 64 7.18 4.81 -7.36
C ASP A 64 6.42 5.14 -8.65
N ALA A 65 6.93 4.75 -9.82
CA ALA A 65 6.27 4.97 -11.10
C ALA A 65 4.89 4.29 -11.17
N LEU A 66 4.77 3.04 -10.69
CA LEU A 66 3.48 2.36 -10.61
C LEU A 66 2.54 3.04 -9.60
N LEU A 67 3.06 3.41 -8.43
CA LEU A 67 2.31 4.10 -7.38
C LEU A 67 1.72 5.41 -7.91
N GLN A 68 2.53 6.23 -8.58
CA GLN A 68 2.08 7.48 -9.19
C GLN A 68 1.02 7.26 -10.28
N SER A 69 1.18 6.23 -11.12
CA SER A 69 0.20 5.86 -12.15
C SER A 69 -1.16 5.50 -11.53
N LEU A 70 -1.14 4.68 -10.49
CA LEU A 70 -2.35 4.25 -9.77
C LEU A 70 -3.02 5.43 -9.06
N ARG A 71 -2.26 6.26 -8.35
CA ARG A 71 -2.80 7.44 -7.66
C ARG A 71 -3.35 8.48 -8.64
N SER A 72 -2.68 8.70 -9.78
CA SER A 72 -3.17 9.60 -10.84
C SER A 72 -4.49 9.10 -11.46
N ALA A 73 -4.73 7.79 -11.44
CA ALA A 73 -5.99 7.18 -11.86
C ALA A 73 -7.07 7.20 -10.75
N GLY A 74 -6.78 7.76 -9.56
CA GLY A 74 -7.72 7.91 -8.45
C GLY A 74 -7.79 6.73 -7.48
N PHE A 75 -6.83 5.79 -7.54
CA PHE A 75 -6.83 4.63 -6.66
C PHE A 75 -6.04 4.89 -5.36
N ALA A 76 -6.56 4.37 -4.25
CA ALA A 76 -5.93 4.43 -2.93
C ALA A 76 -4.75 3.45 -2.85
N ALA A 77 -3.65 3.77 -3.54
CA ALA A 77 -2.44 2.97 -3.62
C ALA A 77 -1.37 3.47 -2.66
N VAL A 78 -0.69 2.55 -1.99
CA VAL A 78 0.40 2.80 -1.04
C VAL A 78 1.50 1.76 -1.18
N VAL A 79 2.71 2.11 -0.77
CA VAL A 79 3.79 1.13 -0.60
C VAL A 79 3.47 0.21 0.57
N SER A 80 3.52 -1.10 0.37
CA SER A 80 3.29 -2.10 1.42
C SER A 80 4.57 -2.35 2.21
N GLY A 81 4.57 -1.99 3.49
CA GLY A 81 5.72 -2.15 4.38
C GLY A 81 6.96 -1.38 3.91
N ALA A 82 8.09 -2.05 3.78
CA ALA A 82 9.32 -1.45 3.26
C ALA A 82 9.30 -1.29 1.72
N GLY A 83 8.38 -1.91 1.00
CA GLY A 83 8.39 -2.08 -0.43
C GLY A 83 9.18 -3.32 -0.87
N PRO A 84 9.30 -3.61 -2.15
CA PRO A 84 8.77 -2.85 -3.29
C PRO A 84 7.28 -3.11 -3.57
N SER A 85 6.60 -3.94 -2.81
CA SER A 85 5.18 -4.26 -3.03
C SER A 85 4.29 -3.03 -2.88
N VAL A 86 3.24 -2.94 -3.71
CA VAL A 86 2.19 -1.91 -3.65
C VAL A 86 0.90 -2.57 -3.18
N LEU A 87 0.23 -1.93 -2.23
CA LEU A 87 -1.11 -2.29 -1.78
C LEU A 87 -2.12 -1.27 -2.32
N ILE A 88 -3.20 -1.74 -2.89
CA ILE A 88 -4.29 -0.91 -3.37
C ILE A 88 -5.55 -1.28 -2.60
N LEU A 89 -6.12 -0.33 -1.89
CA LEU A 89 -7.37 -0.48 -1.17
C LEU A 89 -8.54 -0.17 -2.10
N CYS A 90 -9.40 -1.16 -2.34
CA CYS A 90 -10.56 -1.03 -3.21
C CYS A 90 -11.84 -1.16 -2.39
N SER A 91 -12.79 -0.27 -2.60
CA SER A 91 -14.08 -0.26 -1.92
C SER A 91 -15.08 -1.28 -2.50
N ASP A 92 -14.86 -1.72 -3.75
CA ASP A 92 -15.73 -2.68 -4.42
C ASP A 92 -14.98 -3.56 -5.43
N PRO A 93 -15.58 -4.70 -5.87
CA PRO A 93 -14.94 -5.61 -6.82
C PRO A 93 -14.70 -5.00 -8.21
N ALA A 94 -15.53 -4.06 -8.68
CA ALA A 94 -15.36 -3.46 -10.00
C ALA A 94 -14.09 -2.59 -10.03
N GLN A 95 -13.83 -1.86 -8.96
CA GLN A 95 -12.61 -1.07 -8.81
C GLN A 95 -11.35 -1.92 -8.93
N ARG A 96 -11.35 -3.17 -8.44
CA ARG A 96 -10.21 -4.10 -8.59
C ARG A 96 -9.89 -4.40 -10.05
N LEU A 97 -10.91 -4.53 -10.90
CA LEU A 97 -10.72 -4.77 -12.33
C LEU A 97 -10.13 -3.55 -13.04
N GLU A 98 -10.54 -2.36 -12.64
CA GLU A 98 -9.96 -1.11 -13.19
C GLU A 98 -8.49 -0.94 -12.74
N VAL A 99 -8.17 -1.24 -11.48
CA VAL A 99 -6.79 -1.30 -10.98
C VAL A 99 -5.94 -2.25 -11.83
N GLN A 100 -6.45 -3.46 -12.11
CA GLN A 100 -5.73 -4.44 -12.92
C GLN A 100 -5.38 -3.89 -14.31
N LYS A 101 -6.29 -3.17 -14.97
CA LYS A 101 -6.02 -2.55 -16.28
C LYS A 101 -4.88 -1.53 -16.20
N VAL A 102 -4.82 -0.75 -15.13
CA VAL A 102 -3.73 0.22 -14.94
C VAL A 102 -2.39 -0.49 -14.74
N VAL A 103 -2.37 -1.57 -13.93
CA VAL A 103 -1.16 -2.38 -13.71
C VAL A 103 -0.70 -3.05 -15.00
N ASP A 104 -1.61 -3.65 -15.76
CA ASP A 104 -1.29 -4.34 -17.02
C ASP A 104 -0.80 -3.37 -18.11
N ALA A 105 -1.28 -2.13 -18.09
CA ALA A 105 -0.83 -1.08 -19.01
C ALA A 105 0.49 -0.42 -18.59
N HIS A 106 0.94 -0.63 -17.35
CA HIS A 106 2.16 -0.02 -16.83
C HIS A 106 3.41 -0.64 -17.48
N GLN A 107 4.27 0.21 -18.07
CA GLN A 107 5.45 -0.23 -18.83
C GLN A 107 6.72 -0.38 -18.00
N GLY A 108 6.66 -0.12 -16.70
CA GLY A 108 7.81 -0.18 -15.78
C GLY A 108 7.80 -1.46 -14.95
N GLY A 109 8.88 -2.24 -15.03
CA GLY A 109 9.04 -3.46 -14.21
C GLY A 109 8.16 -4.64 -14.63
N VAL A 110 8.31 -5.77 -13.92
CA VAL A 110 7.45 -6.96 -14.05
C VAL A 110 6.64 -7.09 -12.77
N TRP A 111 5.32 -6.90 -12.89
CA TRP A 111 4.40 -6.90 -11.76
C TRP A 111 3.55 -8.17 -11.72
N SER A 112 3.41 -8.74 -10.54
CA SER A 112 2.48 -9.84 -10.26
C SER A 112 1.35 -9.29 -9.39
N SER A 113 0.11 -9.42 -9.85
CA SER A 113 -1.08 -8.92 -9.13
C SER A 113 -1.80 -10.05 -8.42
N HIS A 114 -2.23 -9.78 -7.20
CA HIS A 114 -3.03 -10.68 -6.39
C HIS A 114 -4.28 -9.96 -5.91
N MET A 115 -5.46 -10.44 -6.33
CA MET A 115 -6.74 -9.93 -5.83
C MET A 115 -7.10 -10.64 -4.53
N LEU A 116 -7.01 -9.92 -3.43
CA LEU A 116 -7.25 -10.45 -2.09
C LEU A 116 -8.53 -9.88 -1.50
N THR A 117 -9.09 -10.61 -0.56
CA THR A 117 -10.18 -10.13 0.32
C THR A 117 -9.65 -9.97 1.73
N VAL A 118 -10.26 -9.08 2.50
CA VAL A 118 -9.97 -8.97 3.93
C VAL A 118 -10.47 -10.22 4.64
N ASP A 119 -9.64 -10.86 5.47
CA ASP A 119 -10.04 -11.96 6.32
C ASP A 119 -10.67 -11.40 7.61
N GLU A 120 -11.98 -11.55 7.73
CA GLU A 120 -12.76 -11.06 8.88
C GLU A 120 -12.63 -11.96 10.12
N ARG A 121 -12.15 -13.19 9.96
CA ARG A 121 -11.99 -14.12 11.07
C ARG A 121 -10.66 -13.98 11.80
N GLY A 122 -9.67 -13.39 11.15
CA GLY A 122 -8.31 -13.27 11.68
C GLY A 122 -7.57 -14.62 11.72
N ALA A 123 -6.61 -14.75 12.64
CA ALA A 123 -5.81 -15.97 12.77
C ALA A 123 -6.66 -17.13 13.30
N THR A 124 -6.61 -18.28 12.60
CA THR A 124 -7.24 -19.53 13.02
C THR A 124 -6.18 -20.60 13.25
N VAL A 125 -6.43 -21.49 14.20
CA VAL A 125 -5.60 -22.67 14.47
C VAL A 125 -6.46 -23.91 14.25
N GLU A 126 -5.98 -24.79 13.39
CA GLU A 126 -6.61 -26.09 13.14
C GLU A 126 -5.66 -27.20 13.60
N GLU A 127 -6.18 -28.15 14.40
CA GLU A 127 -5.45 -29.37 14.74
C GLU A 127 -5.42 -30.28 13.51
N LEU A 128 -4.21 -30.63 13.05
CA LEU A 128 -4.08 -31.61 12.01
C LEU A 128 -4.42 -33.01 12.58
N PRO A 129 -5.17 -33.83 11.84
CA PRO A 129 -5.42 -35.20 12.27
C PRO A 129 -4.09 -35.95 12.44
N ALA A 130 -3.96 -36.73 13.51
CA ALA A 130 -2.79 -37.55 13.75
C ALA A 130 -2.54 -38.43 12.52
N LEU A 131 -1.31 -38.43 12.00
CA LEU A 131 -0.92 -39.36 10.94
C LEU A 131 -1.16 -40.78 11.48
N ALA A 132 -2.02 -41.51 10.80
CA ALA A 132 -2.17 -42.93 11.10
C ALA A 132 -0.86 -43.65 10.72
N ASP A 133 -0.29 -44.40 11.68
CA ASP A 133 0.89 -45.25 11.49
C ASP A 133 0.64 -46.38 10.48
#